data_28100cf6b5706987707df8d337f9faeb
#
_entry.id   28100cf6b5706987707df8d337f9faeb
#
_cell.length_a   1.000
_cell.length_b   1.000
_cell.length_c   1.000
_cell.angle_alpha   90.00
_cell.angle_beta   90.00
_cell.angle_gamma   90.00
#
_symmetry.space_group_name_H-M   'P 1'
#
loop_
_entity.id
_entity.type
_entity.pdbx_description
1 polymer ?
#
loop_
_entity_poly.entity_id
_entity_poly.type
_entity_poly.pdbx_seq_one_letter_code
_entity_poly.pdbx_strand_id
1 'polypeptide(L)'
;MKQMMSLPLYSGSFAEYQGWEDLRAELNRLGCDGLEGVWGGEEFPPDLPAELVVGYHLTFYPDWLDLYRDDRPALIRKFGSLDTARRFYGGLGPETLLEQYRQDLDRAAALGAKYVVFHVSDVSLEEGYTYQWLHSSAEVIDAAVEVINTILTGRDWPFAFLVENQWWPGFTFTDPEETARLLDGIRCPDKGILLDTGHLMNANTALRTQEEGAAYINAMLDLHGSLAAAVRGVHLHQSLSGAYVGSNTGFLPQNLPEDYMERFGESYSHILRIDQHRPWSSPGILPVLERIAPRWLTHEISSRGRRARAEAVENQIKLLRQGGLSGA
;
A
#
# COMPACT_ATOMS: atom_id res chain seq x y z
N MET A 1 18.18 6.85 7.10
CA MET A 1 16.97 6.50 6.31
C MET A 1 17.40 5.79 5.04
N LYS A 2 16.85 4.60 4.75
CA LYS A 2 17.05 3.93 3.46
C LYS A 2 15.95 4.35 2.49
N GLN A 3 16.32 4.57 1.23
CA GLN A 3 15.38 4.99 0.18
C GLN A 3 15.20 3.87 -0.85
N MET A 4 13.96 3.51 -1.16
CA MET A 4 13.61 2.48 -2.13
C MET A 4 12.78 3.09 -3.27
N MET A 5 12.84 2.43 -4.41
CA MET A 5 11.92 2.65 -5.52
C MET A 5 10.91 1.49 -5.55
N SER A 6 9.62 1.79 -5.60
CA SER A 6 8.59 0.75 -5.80
C SER A 6 8.65 0.19 -7.22
N LEU A 7 8.65 -1.13 -7.33
CA LEU A 7 8.65 -1.82 -8.62
C LEU A 7 7.95 -3.19 -8.51
N PRO A 8 6.93 -3.47 -9.33
CA PRO A 8 6.34 -4.82 -9.41
C PRO A 8 7.37 -5.84 -9.93
N LEU A 9 7.47 -6.97 -9.23
CA LEU A 9 8.47 -8.01 -9.52
C LEU A 9 7.93 -9.03 -10.54
N TYR A 10 7.93 -8.66 -11.82
CA TYR A 10 7.51 -9.53 -12.93
C TYR A 10 8.29 -9.21 -14.20
N SER A 11 8.22 -10.12 -15.17
CA SER A 11 9.00 -10.06 -16.41
C SER A 11 8.82 -8.73 -17.17
N GLY A 12 7.60 -8.17 -17.19
CA GLY A 12 7.31 -6.91 -17.87
C GLY A 12 8.02 -5.70 -17.25
N SER A 13 8.14 -5.63 -15.92
CA SER A 13 8.90 -4.58 -15.24
C SER A 13 10.40 -4.71 -15.51
N PHE A 14 10.91 -5.92 -15.50
CA PHE A 14 12.33 -6.17 -15.71
C PHE A 14 12.75 -5.99 -17.16
N ALA A 15 11.85 -6.22 -18.12
CA ALA A 15 12.10 -5.98 -19.54
C ALA A 15 12.35 -4.50 -19.88
N GLU A 16 12.05 -3.57 -18.97
CA GLU A 16 12.41 -2.15 -19.11
C GLU A 16 13.94 -1.91 -18.95
N TYR A 17 14.68 -2.91 -18.46
CA TYR A 17 16.12 -2.83 -18.16
C TYR A 17 16.92 -3.82 -19.02
N GLN A 18 18.18 -3.46 -19.29
CA GLN A 18 19.12 -4.34 -20.03
C GLN A 18 19.79 -5.38 -19.09
N GLY A 19 19.09 -5.83 -18.06
CA GLY A 19 19.56 -6.76 -17.05
C GLY A 19 19.77 -6.09 -15.69
N TRP A 20 20.20 -6.87 -14.70
CA TRP A 20 20.29 -6.47 -13.31
C TRP A 20 21.30 -5.36 -13.06
N GLU A 21 22.40 -5.31 -13.81
CA GLU A 21 23.42 -4.25 -13.70
C GLU A 21 22.87 -2.88 -14.14
N ASP A 22 22.00 -2.86 -15.16
CA ASP A 22 21.37 -1.62 -15.63
C ASP A 22 20.34 -1.12 -14.58
N LEU A 23 19.57 -2.01 -13.97
CA LEU A 23 18.68 -1.67 -12.86
C LEU A 23 19.48 -1.16 -11.66
N ARG A 24 20.57 -1.84 -11.27
CA ARG A 24 21.45 -1.42 -10.18
C ARG A 24 22.08 -0.06 -10.45
N ALA A 25 22.53 0.18 -11.67
CA ALA A 25 23.09 1.46 -12.07
C ALA A 25 22.05 2.59 -11.96
N GLU A 26 20.80 2.33 -12.32
CA GLU A 26 19.72 3.32 -12.15
C GLU A 26 19.42 3.61 -10.68
N LEU A 27 19.28 2.59 -9.84
CA LEU A 27 19.08 2.75 -8.41
C LEU A 27 20.19 3.60 -7.77
N ASN A 28 21.46 3.27 -8.09
CA ASN A 28 22.63 4.03 -7.62
C ASN A 28 22.61 5.48 -8.10
N ARG A 29 22.29 5.71 -9.38
CA ARG A 29 22.18 7.06 -9.96
C ARG A 29 21.12 7.90 -9.27
N LEU A 30 19.99 7.29 -8.96
CA LEU A 30 18.90 7.93 -8.21
C LEU A 30 19.28 8.15 -6.73
N GLY A 31 20.12 7.30 -6.16
CA GLY A 31 20.45 7.28 -4.73
C GLY A 31 19.45 6.45 -3.93
N CYS A 32 18.85 5.44 -4.57
CA CYS A 32 18.02 4.43 -3.91
C CYS A 32 18.90 3.27 -3.44
N ASP A 33 18.63 2.79 -2.24
CA ASP A 33 19.30 1.63 -1.63
C ASP A 33 18.82 0.29 -2.21
N GLY A 34 17.70 0.28 -2.92
CA GLY A 34 17.11 -0.89 -3.53
C GLY A 34 15.65 -0.69 -3.93
N LEU A 35 14.94 -1.80 -4.01
CA LEU A 35 13.54 -1.87 -4.38
C LEU A 35 12.68 -2.17 -3.16
N GLU A 36 11.46 -1.64 -3.17
CA GLU A 36 10.32 -2.29 -2.55
C GLU A 36 9.55 -2.99 -3.67
N GLY A 37 9.50 -4.31 -3.59
CA GLY A 37 8.88 -5.14 -4.60
C GLY A 37 7.50 -5.62 -4.18
N VAL A 38 6.61 -5.81 -5.15
CA VAL A 38 5.34 -6.51 -4.99
C VAL A 38 5.28 -7.66 -6.00
N TRP A 39 4.68 -8.79 -5.59
CA TRP A 39 4.52 -9.92 -6.50
C TRP A 39 3.65 -9.54 -7.72
N GLY A 40 4.14 -9.82 -8.91
CA GLY A 40 3.46 -9.47 -10.17
C GLY A 40 2.66 -10.61 -10.80
N GLY A 41 2.36 -11.69 -10.05
CA GLY A 41 1.58 -12.83 -10.55
C GLY A 41 2.40 -13.91 -11.26
N GLU A 42 3.72 -13.76 -11.35
CA GLU A 42 4.65 -14.69 -12.00
C GLU A 42 5.71 -15.18 -11.00
N GLU A 43 6.31 -16.34 -11.29
CA GLU A 43 7.52 -16.75 -10.57
C GLU A 43 8.65 -15.74 -10.80
N PHE A 44 9.44 -15.47 -9.77
CA PHE A 44 10.58 -14.58 -9.91
C PHE A 44 11.64 -15.18 -10.84
N PRO A 45 12.32 -14.35 -11.65
CA PRO A 45 13.48 -14.82 -12.39
C PRO A 45 14.47 -15.50 -11.44
N PRO A 46 14.99 -16.69 -11.77
CA PRO A 46 15.85 -17.46 -10.87
C PRO A 46 17.18 -16.74 -10.56
N ASP A 47 17.55 -15.78 -11.36
CA ASP A 47 18.74 -14.95 -11.24
C ASP A 47 18.44 -13.55 -10.66
N LEU A 48 17.23 -13.31 -10.12
CA LEU A 48 16.91 -12.05 -9.44
C LEU A 48 17.84 -11.85 -8.23
N PRO A 49 18.68 -10.80 -8.24
CA PRO A 49 19.58 -10.57 -7.13
C PRO A 49 18.79 -10.14 -5.89
N ALA A 50 18.73 -11.03 -4.89
CA ALA A 50 17.94 -10.83 -3.68
C ALA A 50 18.28 -9.51 -2.95
N GLU A 51 19.52 -9.08 -3.01
CA GLU A 51 20.00 -7.84 -2.37
C GLU A 51 19.41 -6.55 -3.00
N LEU A 52 18.80 -6.63 -4.17
CA LEU A 52 18.06 -5.50 -4.75
C LEU A 52 16.73 -5.25 -4.05
N VAL A 53 16.15 -6.27 -3.39
CA VAL A 53 14.84 -6.17 -2.75
C VAL A 53 15.04 -5.91 -1.26
N VAL A 54 14.83 -4.67 -0.83
CA VAL A 54 14.94 -4.25 0.57
C VAL A 54 13.62 -4.35 1.31
N GLY A 55 12.53 -3.97 0.68
CA GLY A 55 11.16 -4.09 1.16
C GLY A 55 10.32 -5.00 0.28
N TYR A 56 9.30 -5.61 0.86
CA TYR A 56 8.36 -6.44 0.11
C TYR A 56 6.93 -6.09 0.49
N HIS A 57 6.19 -5.61 -0.49
CA HIS A 57 4.78 -5.33 -0.34
C HIS A 57 3.98 -6.62 -0.56
N LEU A 58 3.20 -7.05 0.43
CA LEU A 58 2.36 -8.23 0.29
C LEU A 58 1.26 -7.99 -0.74
N THR A 59 0.83 -9.02 -1.42
CA THR A 59 -0.33 -8.95 -2.31
C THR A 59 -1.53 -8.46 -1.52
N PHE A 60 -2.22 -7.47 -2.03
CA PHE A 60 -3.40 -6.91 -1.38
C PHE A 60 -4.68 -7.31 -2.10
N TYR A 61 -5.70 -7.58 -1.31
CA TYR A 61 -7.07 -7.77 -1.77
C TYR A 61 -7.89 -6.59 -1.26
N PRO A 62 -8.48 -5.77 -2.14
CA PRO A 62 -9.29 -4.64 -1.67
C PRO A 62 -10.55 -5.09 -0.93
N ASP A 63 -11.19 -6.18 -1.37
CA ASP A 63 -12.39 -6.79 -0.79
C ASP A 63 -12.03 -8.21 -0.34
N TRP A 64 -11.91 -8.47 0.95
CA TRP A 64 -11.45 -9.76 1.47
C TRP A 64 -12.18 -10.25 2.72
N LEU A 65 -12.84 -9.35 3.45
CA LEU A 65 -13.39 -9.68 4.77
C LEU A 65 -14.49 -10.74 4.70
N ASP A 66 -15.38 -10.63 3.69
CA ASP A 66 -16.45 -11.63 3.50
C ASP A 66 -15.89 -12.97 3.02
N LEU A 67 -14.78 -12.99 2.27
CA LEU A 67 -14.06 -14.22 1.94
C LEU A 67 -13.47 -14.87 3.19
N TYR A 68 -12.82 -14.07 4.04
CA TYR A 68 -12.22 -14.53 5.28
C TYR A 68 -13.25 -15.09 6.26
N ARG A 69 -14.43 -14.46 6.34
CA ARG A 69 -15.56 -14.91 7.16
C ARG A 69 -16.37 -16.08 6.57
N ASP A 70 -16.04 -16.51 5.35
CA ASP A 70 -16.84 -17.47 4.53
C ASP A 70 -18.32 -17.04 4.41
N ASP A 71 -18.59 -15.74 4.34
CA ASP A 71 -19.95 -15.19 4.14
C ASP A 71 -20.38 -15.35 2.69
N ARG A 72 -20.84 -16.56 2.34
CA ARG A 72 -21.27 -16.88 0.98
C ARG A 72 -22.43 -16.04 0.46
N PRO A 73 -23.46 -15.69 1.26
CA PRO A 73 -24.47 -14.72 0.85
C PRO A 73 -23.90 -13.36 0.45
N ALA A 74 -22.94 -12.81 1.23
CA ALA A 74 -22.28 -11.56 0.89
C ALA A 74 -21.45 -11.67 -0.39
N LEU A 75 -20.67 -12.75 -0.55
CA LEU A 75 -19.91 -13.01 -1.78
C LEU A 75 -20.82 -13.11 -3.01
N ILE A 76 -21.98 -13.77 -2.91
CA ILE A 76 -22.94 -13.83 -4.02
C ILE A 76 -23.47 -12.44 -4.36
N ARG A 77 -23.81 -11.61 -3.36
CA ARG A 77 -24.28 -10.24 -3.60
C ARG A 77 -23.22 -9.39 -4.33
N LYS A 78 -21.96 -9.47 -3.91
CA LYS A 78 -20.84 -8.68 -4.47
C LYS A 78 -20.42 -9.17 -5.86
N PHE A 79 -20.31 -10.48 -6.05
CA PHE A 79 -19.73 -11.10 -7.24
C PHE A 79 -20.77 -11.65 -8.24
N GLY A 80 -22.03 -11.68 -7.87
CA GLY A 80 -23.12 -12.29 -8.65
C GLY A 80 -23.19 -13.83 -8.51
N SER A 81 -22.08 -14.50 -8.23
CA SER A 81 -22.01 -15.94 -7.99
C SER A 81 -20.77 -16.34 -7.21
N LEU A 82 -20.81 -17.51 -6.54
CA LEU A 82 -19.62 -18.09 -5.90
C LEU A 82 -18.54 -18.51 -6.92
N ASP A 83 -18.91 -18.84 -8.14
CA ASP A 83 -17.94 -19.19 -9.17
C ASP A 83 -17.16 -17.95 -9.64
N THR A 84 -17.80 -16.79 -9.71
CA THR A 84 -17.11 -15.52 -9.98
C THR A 84 -16.16 -15.14 -8.84
N ALA A 85 -16.63 -15.25 -7.59
CA ALA A 85 -15.79 -15.01 -6.42
C ALA A 85 -14.58 -15.97 -6.39
N ARG A 86 -14.80 -17.27 -6.67
CA ARG A 86 -13.71 -18.25 -6.76
C ARG A 86 -12.69 -17.90 -7.83
N ARG A 87 -13.12 -17.43 -9.00
CA ARG A 87 -12.20 -16.99 -10.07
C ARG A 87 -11.40 -15.76 -9.66
N PHE A 88 -12.03 -14.82 -8.95
CA PHE A 88 -11.38 -13.60 -8.50
C PHE A 88 -10.29 -13.87 -7.45
N TYR A 89 -10.59 -14.67 -6.42
CA TYR A 89 -9.68 -14.96 -5.33
C TYR A 89 -8.74 -16.14 -5.58
N GLY A 90 -9.00 -16.97 -6.58
CA GLY A 90 -8.31 -18.24 -6.79
C GLY A 90 -8.83 -19.39 -5.92
N GLY A 91 -9.86 -19.16 -5.09
CA GLY A 91 -10.47 -20.13 -4.19
C GLY A 91 -11.63 -19.53 -3.41
N LEU A 92 -12.14 -20.26 -2.42
CA LEU A 92 -13.18 -19.77 -1.49
C LEU A 92 -12.79 -20.13 -0.05
N GLY A 93 -13.22 -19.26 0.86
CA GLY A 93 -13.01 -19.40 2.30
C GLY A 93 -11.66 -18.86 2.79
N PRO A 94 -11.49 -18.80 4.12
CA PRO A 94 -10.35 -18.11 4.75
C PRO A 94 -8.99 -18.67 4.35
N GLU A 95 -8.89 -19.98 4.14
CA GLU A 95 -7.60 -20.62 3.85
C GLU A 95 -7.02 -20.17 2.51
N THR A 96 -7.87 -19.83 1.53
CA THR A 96 -7.41 -19.25 0.25
C THR A 96 -6.59 -17.97 0.48
N LEU A 97 -7.09 -17.08 1.31
CA LEU A 97 -6.44 -15.81 1.65
C LEU A 97 -5.17 -16.05 2.48
N LEU A 98 -5.27 -16.88 3.52
CA LEU A 98 -4.16 -17.16 4.44
C LEU A 98 -2.97 -17.81 3.72
N GLU A 99 -3.24 -18.75 2.82
CA GLU A 99 -2.19 -19.43 2.05
C GLU A 99 -1.46 -18.46 1.11
N GLN A 100 -2.16 -17.55 0.45
CA GLN A 100 -1.54 -16.55 -0.40
C GLN A 100 -0.63 -15.61 0.39
N TYR A 101 -1.05 -15.15 1.57
CA TYR A 101 -0.18 -14.34 2.43
C TYR A 101 1.03 -15.11 2.96
N ARG A 102 0.87 -16.40 3.31
CA ARG A 102 2.02 -17.24 3.72
C ARG A 102 3.04 -17.38 2.59
N GLN A 103 2.58 -17.59 1.35
CA GLN A 103 3.46 -17.63 0.18
C GLN A 103 4.19 -16.30 -0.04
N ASP A 104 3.53 -15.18 0.17
CA ASP A 104 4.16 -13.86 0.08
C ASP A 104 5.23 -13.66 1.18
N LEU A 105 4.94 -14.07 2.41
CA LEU A 105 5.93 -14.04 3.49
C LEU A 105 7.14 -14.93 3.19
N ASP A 106 6.93 -16.11 2.61
CA ASP A 106 8.00 -17.00 2.18
C ASP A 106 8.84 -16.40 1.05
N ARG A 107 8.20 -15.73 0.07
CA ARG A 107 8.89 -14.98 -0.99
C ARG A 107 9.73 -13.84 -0.41
N ALA A 108 9.15 -13.05 0.50
CA ALA A 108 9.86 -11.97 1.18
C ALA A 108 11.08 -12.47 1.96
N ALA A 109 10.94 -13.59 2.67
CA ALA A 109 12.03 -14.21 3.40
C ALA A 109 13.12 -14.76 2.48
N ALA A 110 12.74 -15.40 1.36
CA ALA A 110 13.67 -15.91 0.36
C ALA A 110 14.49 -14.79 -0.32
N LEU A 111 13.88 -13.62 -0.54
CA LEU A 111 14.54 -12.42 -1.05
C LEU A 111 15.36 -11.68 0.02
N GLY A 112 15.25 -12.07 1.29
CA GLY A 112 15.98 -11.41 2.38
C GLY A 112 15.48 -10.00 2.69
N ALA A 113 14.20 -9.72 2.42
CA ALA A 113 13.56 -8.45 2.71
C ALA A 113 13.76 -8.03 4.17
N LYS A 114 13.87 -6.73 4.41
CA LYS A 114 14.08 -6.15 5.74
C LYS A 114 12.77 -5.76 6.42
N TYR A 115 11.73 -5.55 5.62
CA TYR A 115 10.37 -5.31 6.06
C TYR A 115 9.38 -5.81 5.03
N VAL A 116 8.17 -6.09 5.49
CA VAL A 116 7.01 -6.37 4.65
C VAL A 116 5.91 -5.35 4.94
N VAL A 117 5.06 -5.09 3.96
CA VAL A 117 3.94 -4.15 4.03
C VAL A 117 2.63 -4.89 3.87
N PHE A 118 1.66 -4.61 4.74
CA PHE A 118 0.32 -5.20 4.74
C PHE A 118 -0.75 -4.10 4.78
N HIS A 119 -1.66 -4.08 3.81
CA HIS A 119 -2.81 -3.20 3.80
C HIS A 119 -3.85 -3.61 4.85
N VAL A 120 -4.34 -2.67 5.63
CA VAL A 120 -5.42 -2.89 6.60
C VAL A 120 -6.66 -2.11 6.17
N SER A 121 -7.37 -2.62 5.17
CA SER A 121 -8.64 -2.06 4.69
C SER A 121 -9.49 -3.13 4.04
N ASP A 122 -10.80 -2.88 3.95
CA ASP A 122 -11.74 -3.68 3.18
C ASP A 122 -12.71 -2.76 2.43
N VAL A 123 -12.81 -2.96 1.12
CA VAL A 123 -13.66 -2.16 0.24
C VAL A 123 -14.07 -2.98 -0.97
N SER A 124 -15.37 -3.15 -1.19
CA SER A 124 -15.88 -3.75 -2.41
C SER A 124 -15.85 -2.77 -3.58
N LEU A 125 -16.02 -3.30 -4.79
CA LEU A 125 -16.14 -2.51 -6.01
C LEU A 125 -17.19 -1.40 -5.88
N GLU A 126 -18.38 -1.72 -5.34
CA GLU A 126 -19.48 -0.76 -5.20
C GLU A 126 -19.18 0.31 -4.15
N GLU A 127 -18.56 -0.06 -3.04
CA GLU A 127 -18.15 0.86 -1.99
C GLU A 127 -17.11 1.87 -2.50
N GLY A 128 -16.18 1.45 -3.37
CA GLY A 128 -15.21 2.32 -4.00
C GLY A 128 -15.84 3.47 -4.80
N TYR A 129 -17.04 3.28 -5.34
CA TYR A 129 -17.82 4.32 -6.00
C TYR A 129 -18.79 5.05 -5.07
N THR A 130 -19.51 4.31 -4.23
CA THR A 130 -20.63 4.86 -3.47
C THR A 130 -20.22 5.53 -2.17
N TYR A 131 -19.07 5.13 -1.60
CA TYR A 131 -18.64 5.52 -0.26
C TYR A 131 -19.67 5.15 0.81
N GLN A 132 -20.43 4.07 0.58
CA GLN A 132 -21.36 3.48 1.53
C GLN A 132 -20.76 2.17 2.05
N TRP A 133 -20.19 2.24 3.23
CA TRP A 133 -19.38 1.16 3.79
C TRP A 133 -20.24 0.02 4.34
N LEU A 134 -19.87 -1.21 4.01
CA LEU A 134 -20.52 -2.44 4.48
C LEU A 134 -19.96 -2.87 5.83
N HIS A 135 -18.69 -2.59 6.08
CA HIS A 135 -17.99 -2.93 7.31
C HIS A 135 -17.46 -1.67 7.99
N SER A 136 -17.40 -1.68 9.32
CA SER A 136 -16.75 -0.62 10.09
C SER A 136 -15.23 -0.80 10.13
N SER A 137 -14.49 0.29 10.37
CA SER A 137 -13.03 0.22 10.57
C SER A 137 -12.65 -0.77 11.67
N ALA A 138 -13.40 -0.79 12.78
CA ALA A 138 -13.16 -1.70 13.89
C ALA A 138 -13.28 -3.18 13.48
N GLU A 139 -14.30 -3.55 12.68
CA GLU A 139 -14.46 -4.92 12.18
C GLU A 139 -13.33 -5.34 11.26
N VAL A 140 -12.90 -4.44 10.37
CA VAL A 140 -11.79 -4.69 9.44
C VAL A 140 -10.48 -4.82 10.21
N ILE A 141 -10.21 -3.96 11.18
CA ILE A 141 -9.01 -4.01 12.03
C ILE A 141 -8.96 -5.32 12.83
N ASP A 142 -10.06 -5.73 13.46
CA ASP A 142 -10.09 -6.98 14.23
C ASP A 142 -9.78 -8.19 13.35
N ALA A 143 -10.42 -8.26 12.18
CA ALA A 143 -10.17 -9.35 11.25
C ALA A 143 -8.74 -9.31 10.68
N ALA A 144 -8.20 -8.12 10.39
CA ALA A 144 -6.81 -7.97 9.96
C ALA A 144 -5.83 -8.45 11.05
N VAL A 145 -6.08 -8.11 12.31
CA VAL A 145 -5.30 -8.61 13.46
C VAL A 145 -5.33 -10.15 13.54
N GLU A 146 -6.50 -10.77 13.34
CA GLU A 146 -6.64 -12.24 13.29
C GLU A 146 -5.83 -12.85 12.15
N VAL A 147 -5.95 -12.30 10.93
CA VAL A 147 -5.20 -12.74 9.76
C VAL A 147 -3.70 -12.62 10.00
N ILE A 148 -3.23 -11.44 10.43
CA ILE A 148 -1.81 -11.16 10.67
C ILE A 148 -1.24 -12.14 11.72
N ASN A 149 -1.93 -12.30 12.86
CA ASN A 149 -1.50 -13.22 13.89
C ASN A 149 -1.47 -14.67 13.41
N THR A 150 -2.41 -15.07 12.54
CA THR A 150 -2.50 -16.42 11.99
C THR A 150 -1.36 -16.71 11.01
N ILE A 151 -1.06 -15.79 10.09
CA ILE A 151 0.00 -16.00 9.08
C ILE A 151 1.40 -15.91 9.68
N LEU A 152 1.59 -15.17 10.77
CA LEU A 152 2.87 -15.04 11.47
C LEU A 152 3.15 -16.13 12.48
N THR A 153 2.13 -16.91 12.87
CA THR A 153 2.29 -17.95 13.90
C THR A 153 3.18 -19.11 13.42
N GLY A 154 4.00 -19.62 14.35
CA GLY A 154 4.77 -20.87 14.17
C GLY A 154 6.13 -20.70 13.52
N ARG A 155 6.56 -19.46 13.23
CA ARG A 155 7.86 -19.17 12.63
C ARG A 155 8.36 -17.78 13.05
N ASP A 156 9.66 -17.68 13.27
CA ASP A 156 10.36 -16.40 13.43
C ASP A 156 10.68 -15.82 12.05
N TRP A 157 10.14 -14.65 11.76
CA TRP A 157 10.32 -13.99 10.48
C TRP A 157 11.50 -13.00 10.54
N PRO A 158 12.35 -12.95 9.49
CA PRO A 158 13.59 -12.15 9.51
C PRO A 158 13.38 -10.66 9.16
N PHE A 159 12.15 -10.19 9.12
CA PHE A 159 11.77 -8.84 8.68
C PHE A 159 10.83 -8.15 9.68
N ALA A 160 10.80 -6.83 9.63
CA ALA A 160 9.77 -6.06 10.32
C ALA A 160 8.42 -6.18 9.59
N PHE A 161 7.33 -6.32 10.34
CA PHE A 161 5.97 -6.34 9.78
C PHE A 161 5.32 -4.96 9.92
N LEU A 162 5.09 -4.29 8.80
CA LEU A 162 4.53 -2.95 8.77
C LEU A 162 3.08 -2.99 8.26
N VAL A 163 2.19 -2.34 9.00
CA VAL A 163 0.80 -2.14 8.60
C VAL A 163 0.65 -0.79 7.94
N GLU A 164 -0.03 -0.75 6.81
CA GLU A 164 -0.17 0.45 6.00
C GLU A 164 -1.58 1.02 6.11
N ASN A 165 -1.66 2.36 6.23
CA ASN A 165 -2.91 3.08 6.24
C ASN A 165 -3.50 3.21 4.83
N GLN A 166 -4.83 3.13 4.79
CA GLN A 166 -5.64 3.37 3.60
C GLN A 166 -6.62 4.54 3.86
N TRP A 167 -7.51 4.85 2.93
CA TRP A 167 -8.56 5.87 3.12
C TRP A 167 -9.96 5.27 3.18
N TRP A 168 -10.05 3.94 3.18
CA TRP A 168 -11.27 3.13 3.31
C TRP A 168 -11.41 2.57 4.73
N PRO A 169 -12.53 1.91 5.07
CA PRO A 169 -12.69 1.25 6.36
C PRO A 169 -11.54 0.32 6.70
N GLY A 170 -11.04 0.43 7.90
CA GLY A 170 -9.85 -0.21 8.42
C GLY A 170 -8.90 0.80 9.03
N PHE A 171 -7.62 0.66 8.79
CA PHE A 171 -6.59 1.54 9.34
C PHE A 171 -6.37 2.75 8.44
N THR A 172 -6.78 3.93 8.90
CA THR A 172 -6.67 5.18 8.12
C THR A 172 -5.60 6.15 8.64
N PHE A 173 -5.07 5.91 9.84
CA PHE A 173 -4.21 6.85 10.58
C PHE A 173 -4.89 8.21 10.85
N THR A 174 -6.22 8.21 11.03
CA THR A 174 -7.00 9.39 11.40
C THR A 174 -7.61 9.29 12.79
N ASP A 175 -7.59 8.09 13.39
CA ASP A 175 -8.11 7.79 14.72
C ASP A 175 -7.05 7.07 15.57
N PRO A 176 -6.57 7.69 16.67
CA PRO A 176 -5.59 7.07 17.57
C PRO A 176 -6.10 5.80 18.29
N GLU A 177 -7.41 5.69 18.55
CA GLU A 177 -7.98 4.52 19.23
C GLU A 177 -7.95 3.31 18.29
N GLU A 178 -8.31 3.51 17.02
CA GLU A 178 -8.19 2.47 15.98
C GLU A 178 -6.73 2.08 15.74
N THR A 179 -5.82 3.04 15.74
CA THR A 179 -4.38 2.81 15.61
C THR A 179 -3.85 1.97 16.78
N ALA A 180 -4.22 2.32 18.01
CA ALA A 180 -3.84 1.57 19.20
C ALA A 180 -4.41 0.14 19.15
N ARG A 181 -5.71 -0.01 18.80
CA ARG A 181 -6.39 -1.31 18.65
C ARG A 181 -5.63 -2.23 17.70
N LEU A 182 -5.23 -1.71 16.54
CA LEU A 182 -4.46 -2.47 15.55
C LEU A 182 -3.10 -2.90 16.11
N LEU A 183 -2.33 -1.95 16.59
CA LEU A 183 -0.97 -2.23 17.07
C LEU A 183 -0.94 -3.15 18.29
N ASP A 184 -1.85 -2.96 19.26
CA ASP A 184 -1.92 -3.78 20.47
C ASP A 184 -2.40 -5.21 20.15
N GLY A 185 -3.26 -5.36 19.13
CA GLY A 185 -3.76 -6.65 18.70
C GLY A 185 -2.71 -7.54 18.01
N ILE A 186 -1.76 -6.95 17.28
CA ILE A 186 -0.72 -7.69 16.57
C ILE A 186 0.35 -8.21 17.54
N ARG A 187 0.63 -9.52 17.50
CA ARG A 187 1.56 -10.19 18.43
C ARG A 187 3.02 -10.18 17.96
N CYS A 188 3.30 -9.76 16.73
CA CYS A 188 4.65 -9.68 16.21
C CYS A 188 5.48 -8.64 17.02
N PRO A 189 6.65 -8.99 17.55
CA PRO A 189 7.49 -8.07 18.31
C PRO A 189 8.14 -7.00 17.44
N ASP A 190 8.47 -7.32 16.18
CA ASP A 190 9.08 -6.39 15.22
C ASP A 190 8.02 -5.86 14.25
N LYS A 191 7.06 -5.09 14.80
CA LYS A 191 5.98 -4.46 14.06
C LYS A 191 6.10 -2.95 14.04
N GLY A 192 5.38 -2.31 13.12
CA GLY A 192 5.28 -0.86 13.04
C GLY A 192 4.25 -0.43 12.01
N ILE A 193 4.23 0.87 11.76
CA ILE A 193 3.39 1.49 10.74
C ILE A 193 4.25 1.86 9.55
N LEU A 194 3.76 1.57 8.35
CA LEU A 194 4.16 2.22 7.12
C LEU A 194 3.12 3.31 6.85
N LEU A 195 3.54 4.57 6.95
CA LEU A 195 2.66 5.70 6.68
C LEU A 195 2.69 6.02 5.18
N ASP A 196 1.59 5.71 4.50
CA ASP A 196 1.38 6.19 3.14
C ASP A 196 0.81 7.61 3.18
N THR A 197 1.58 8.55 2.62
CA THR A 197 1.25 9.97 2.64
C THR A 197 0.14 10.34 1.68
N GLY A 198 0.03 9.66 0.54
CA GLY A 198 -1.05 9.86 -0.44
C GLY A 198 -2.37 9.27 0.04
N HIS A 199 -2.34 8.08 0.64
CA HIS A 199 -3.53 7.47 1.24
C HIS A 199 -4.08 8.32 2.39
N LEU A 200 -3.21 8.83 3.26
CA LEU A 200 -3.65 9.73 4.32
C LEU A 200 -4.26 11.03 3.75
N MET A 201 -3.70 11.58 2.66
CA MET A 201 -4.30 12.72 1.97
C MET A 201 -5.68 12.39 1.37
N ASN A 202 -5.88 11.18 0.85
CA ASN A 202 -7.16 10.73 0.31
C ASN A 202 -8.26 10.61 1.39
N ALA A 203 -7.90 10.40 2.64
CA ALA A 203 -8.84 10.44 3.77
C ALA A 203 -9.42 11.84 4.02
N ASN A 204 -8.83 12.90 3.46
CA ASN A 204 -9.32 14.28 3.57
C ASN A 204 -9.57 14.92 2.20
N THR A 205 -10.77 14.78 1.70
CA THR A 205 -11.17 15.31 0.38
C THR A 205 -11.25 16.85 0.30
N ALA A 206 -11.01 17.56 1.40
CA ALA A 206 -10.95 19.03 1.43
C ALA A 206 -9.59 19.60 0.95
N LEU A 207 -8.54 18.80 0.93
CA LEU A 207 -7.20 19.24 0.53
C LEU A 207 -7.16 19.71 -0.93
N ARG A 208 -6.46 20.82 -1.18
CA ARG A 208 -6.32 21.43 -2.51
C ARG A 208 -4.87 21.64 -2.93
N THR A 209 -3.95 21.71 -1.99
CA THR A 209 -2.52 21.93 -2.24
C THR A 209 -1.65 20.93 -1.47
N GLN A 210 -0.40 20.78 -1.90
CA GLN A 210 0.57 19.93 -1.19
C GLN A 210 0.91 20.50 0.19
N GLU A 211 0.89 21.82 0.37
CA GLU A 211 1.10 22.47 1.65
C GLU A 211 -0.01 22.12 2.65
N GLU A 212 -1.26 22.12 2.20
CA GLU A 212 -2.39 21.66 3.02
C GLU A 212 -2.25 20.17 3.36
N GLY A 213 -1.79 19.35 2.39
CA GLY A 213 -1.49 17.93 2.61
C GLY A 213 -0.43 17.71 3.68
N ALA A 214 0.70 18.41 3.60
CA ALA A 214 1.76 18.31 4.59
C ALA A 214 1.30 18.79 5.98
N ALA A 215 0.54 19.87 6.04
CA ALA A 215 -0.05 20.38 7.30
C ALA A 215 -1.04 19.36 7.91
N TYR A 216 -1.85 18.70 7.06
CA TYR A 216 -2.79 17.67 7.50
C TYR A 216 -2.06 16.43 8.04
N ILE A 217 -1.00 15.96 7.37
CA ILE A 217 -0.19 14.84 7.87
C ILE A 217 0.42 15.20 9.24
N ASN A 218 0.97 16.41 9.40
CA ASN A 218 1.48 16.87 10.70
C ASN A 218 0.40 16.89 11.77
N ALA A 219 -0.82 17.35 11.45
CA ALA A 219 -1.93 17.36 12.39
C ALA A 219 -2.33 15.92 12.82
N MET A 220 -2.28 14.94 11.92
CA MET A 220 -2.54 13.55 12.27
C MET A 220 -1.42 12.96 13.15
N LEU A 221 -0.16 13.32 12.90
CA LEU A 221 0.94 12.95 13.80
C LEU A 221 0.80 13.58 15.19
N ASP A 222 0.31 14.83 15.27
CA ASP A 222 0.00 15.49 16.56
C ASP A 222 -1.12 14.77 17.30
N LEU A 223 -2.19 14.42 16.58
CA LEU A 223 -3.34 13.70 17.14
C LEU A 223 -2.93 12.33 17.71
N HIS A 224 -2.03 11.62 17.05
CA HIS A 224 -1.53 10.31 17.47
C HIS A 224 -0.53 10.39 18.65
N GLY A 225 0.07 11.55 18.90
CA GLY A 225 0.99 11.75 20.02
C GLY A 225 2.10 10.68 20.04
N SER A 226 2.19 9.92 21.12
CA SER A 226 3.21 8.88 21.28
C SER A 226 3.07 7.69 20.30
N LEU A 227 1.87 7.42 19.80
CA LEU A 227 1.65 6.36 18.79
C LEU A 227 2.35 6.68 17.46
N ALA A 228 2.58 7.95 17.14
CA ALA A 228 3.33 8.34 15.94
C ALA A 228 4.76 7.77 15.92
N ALA A 229 5.35 7.44 17.07
CA ALA A 229 6.66 6.76 17.14
C ALA A 229 6.65 5.33 16.57
N ALA A 230 5.47 4.74 16.34
CA ALA A 230 5.34 3.45 15.66
C ALA A 230 5.53 3.55 14.15
N VAL A 231 5.54 4.75 13.56
CA VAL A 231 5.80 4.95 12.13
C VAL A 231 7.28 4.67 11.85
N ARG A 232 7.56 3.60 11.14
CA ARG A 232 8.91 3.11 10.83
C ARG A 232 9.25 3.22 9.35
N GLY A 233 8.23 3.23 8.49
CA GLY A 233 8.34 3.39 7.05
C GLY A 233 7.40 4.46 6.52
N VAL A 234 7.71 4.96 5.32
CA VAL A 234 6.90 5.95 4.60
C VAL A 234 6.82 5.56 3.14
N HIS A 235 5.60 5.45 2.60
CA HIS A 235 5.35 5.55 1.16
C HIS A 235 5.21 7.02 0.81
N LEU A 236 6.15 7.51 0.03
CA LEU A 236 6.24 8.93 -0.27
C LEU A 236 5.70 9.24 -1.66
N HIS A 237 4.46 9.64 -1.70
CA HIS A 237 3.76 10.22 -2.83
C HIS A 237 2.64 11.14 -2.34
N GLN A 238 1.97 11.84 -3.23
CA GLN A 238 0.85 12.70 -2.90
C GLN A 238 -0.33 12.47 -3.84
N SER A 239 -1.54 12.66 -3.29
CA SER A 239 -2.80 12.57 -4.00
C SER A 239 -3.70 13.73 -3.58
N LEU A 240 -4.06 14.60 -4.54
CA LEU A 240 -5.01 15.70 -4.35
C LEU A 240 -6.32 15.35 -5.07
N SER A 241 -7.02 14.36 -4.55
CA SER A 241 -8.15 13.70 -5.21
C SER A 241 -9.52 14.33 -4.94
N GLY A 242 -9.62 15.26 -3.98
CA GLY A 242 -10.90 15.75 -3.46
C GLY A 242 -11.89 16.30 -4.51
N ALA A 243 -11.39 16.98 -5.56
CA ALA A 243 -12.25 17.46 -6.65
C ALA A 243 -12.82 16.29 -7.48
N TYR A 244 -11.98 15.27 -7.72
CA TYR A 244 -12.40 14.08 -8.46
C TYR A 244 -13.40 13.25 -7.64
N VAL A 245 -13.10 13.00 -6.36
CA VAL A 245 -13.98 12.29 -5.43
C VAL A 245 -15.34 12.97 -5.36
N GLY A 246 -15.39 14.29 -5.13
CA GLY A 246 -16.65 15.03 -5.04
C GLY A 246 -17.54 14.98 -6.29
N SER A 247 -16.94 14.67 -7.46
CA SER A 247 -17.69 14.60 -8.73
C SER A 247 -17.97 13.18 -9.21
N ASN A 248 -17.27 12.18 -8.68
CA ASN A 248 -17.28 10.82 -9.24
C ASN A 248 -17.58 9.72 -8.20
N THR A 249 -17.97 10.10 -6.97
CA THR A 249 -18.40 9.17 -5.92
C THR A 249 -19.77 9.56 -5.35
N GLY A 250 -20.33 8.71 -4.49
CA GLY A 250 -21.68 8.85 -3.95
C GLY A 250 -22.74 8.14 -4.78
N PHE A 251 -22.38 7.53 -5.91
CA PHE A 251 -23.30 6.79 -6.79
C PHE A 251 -22.55 5.70 -7.55
N LEU A 252 -23.27 4.66 -7.93
CA LEU A 252 -22.74 3.62 -8.83
C LEU A 252 -22.95 4.07 -10.29
N PRO A 253 -21.90 4.06 -11.15
CA PRO A 253 -22.05 4.39 -12.57
C PRO A 253 -23.03 3.44 -13.28
N GLN A 254 -23.91 4.01 -14.12
CA GLN A 254 -24.96 3.23 -14.82
C GLN A 254 -24.43 2.32 -15.92
N ASN A 255 -23.25 2.61 -16.46
CA ASN A 255 -22.68 1.93 -17.63
C ASN A 255 -21.55 0.98 -17.27
N LEU A 256 -21.51 0.46 -16.04
CA LEU A 256 -20.52 -0.56 -15.69
C LEU A 256 -20.81 -1.86 -16.45
N PRO A 257 -19.75 -2.59 -16.87
CA PRO A 257 -19.88 -3.90 -17.52
C PRO A 257 -20.70 -4.90 -16.68
N GLU A 258 -21.35 -5.87 -17.33
CA GLU A 258 -22.04 -6.94 -16.63
C GLU A 258 -21.07 -7.97 -16.04
N ASP A 259 -19.96 -8.25 -16.73
CA ASP A 259 -18.92 -9.15 -16.22
C ASP A 259 -18.16 -8.50 -15.05
N TYR A 260 -18.01 -9.24 -13.96
CA TYR A 260 -17.36 -8.72 -12.74
C TYR A 260 -15.89 -8.35 -12.97
N MET A 261 -15.15 -9.13 -13.76
CA MET A 261 -13.71 -8.88 -13.97
C MET A 261 -13.49 -7.61 -14.82
N GLU A 262 -14.37 -7.37 -15.79
CA GLU A 262 -14.37 -6.12 -16.57
C GLU A 262 -14.73 -4.93 -15.68
N ARG A 263 -15.77 -5.05 -14.84
CA ARG A 263 -16.12 -4.03 -13.84
C ARG A 263 -14.98 -3.74 -12.88
N PHE A 264 -14.28 -4.77 -12.42
CA PHE A 264 -13.13 -4.61 -11.55
C PHE A 264 -12.01 -3.82 -12.23
N GLY A 265 -11.71 -4.10 -13.50
CA GLY A 265 -10.74 -3.34 -14.29
C GLY A 265 -11.11 -1.85 -14.43
N GLU A 266 -12.39 -1.52 -14.66
CA GLU A 266 -12.87 -0.13 -14.69
C GLU A 266 -12.82 0.53 -13.31
N SER A 267 -13.20 -0.20 -12.26
CA SER A 267 -13.10 0.27 -10.88
C SER A 267 -11.65 0.57 -10.49
N TYR A 268 -10.72 -0.28 -10.87
CA TYR A 268 -9.29 -0.05 -10.64
C TYR A 268 -8.83 1.26 -11.31
N SER A 269 -9.28 1.53 -12.52
CA SER A 269 -9.02 2.79 -13.22
C SER A 269 -9.63 4.01 -12.50
N HIS A 270 -10.80 3.85 -11.86
CA HIS A 270 -11.41 4.87 -11.00
C HIS A 270 -10.56 5.12 -9.75
N ILE A 271 -10.12 4.06 -9.08
CA ILE A 271 -9.27 4.14 -7.88
C ILE A 271 -7.95 4.85 -8.18
N LEU A 272 -7.28 4.56 -9.29
CA LEU A 272 -6.04 5.25 -9.71
C LEU A 272 -6.20 6.75 -9.99
N ARG A 273 -7.43 7.27 -10.12
CA ARG A 273 -7.70 8.71 -10.17
C ARG A 273 -7.82 9.34 -8.79
N ILE A 274 -8.10 8.54 -7.79
CA ILE A 274 -8.12 8.94 -6.38
C ILE A 274 -6.71 8.81 -5.84
N ASP A 275 -6.14 7.63 -5.96
CA ASP A 275 -4.79 7.33 -5.54
C ASP A 275 -3.79 7.62 -6.67
N GLN A 276 -3.34 8.86 -6.72
CA GLN A 276 -2.65 9.41 -7.89
C GLN A 276 -1.17 9.06 -7.95
N HIS A 277 -0.57 8.65 -6.87
CA HIS A 277 0.87 8.32 -6.77
C HIS A 277 1.78 9.37 -7.44
N ARG A 278 1.53 10.66 -7.20
CA ARG A 278 2.33 11.73 -7.76
C ARG A 278 3.50 12.10 -6.85
N PRO A 279 4.65 12.53 -7.40
CA PRO A 279 5.75 12.96 -6.57
C PRO A 279 5.40 14.22 -5.79
N TRP A 280 5.93 14.33 -4.57
CA TRP A 280 5.97 15.59 -3.86
C TRP A 280 6.91 16.57 -4.54
N SER A 281 6.50 17.82 -4.67
CA SER A 281 7.29 18.94 -5.16
C SER A 281 7.33 20.10 -4.17
N SER A 282 6.41 20.14 -3.20
CA SER A 282 6.40 21.12 -2.14
C SER A 282 7.41 20.78 -1.04
N PRO A 283 8.24 21.74 -0.60
CA PRO A 283 9.12 21.56 0.56
C PRO A 283 8.37 21.40 1.89
N GLY A 284 7.06 21.62 1.94
CA GLY A 284 6.25 21.42 3.14
C GLY A 284 6.29 20.02 3.70
N ILE A 285 6.63 19.00 2.88
CA ILE A 285 6.76 17.61 3.34
C ILE A 285 8.04 17.38 4.16
N LEU A 286 9.06 18.21 4.01
CA LEU A 286 10.37 17.99 4.66
C LEU A 286 10.28 17.97 6.19
N PRO A 287 9.63 18.93 6.87
CA PRO A 287 9.46 18.88 8.33
C PRO A 287 8.68 17.65 8.80
N VAL A 288 7.75 17.13 7.99
CA VAL A 288 7.01 15.91 8.29
C VAL A 288 7.97 14.73 8.35
N LEU A 289 8.81 14.59 7.32
CA LEU A 289 9.80 13.49 7.24
C LEU A 289 10.89 13.62 8.30
N GLU A 290 11.35 14.83 8.62
CA GLU A 290 12.28 15.08 9.73
C GLU A 290 11.70 14.64 11.08
N ARG A 291 10.43 14.93 11.30
CA ARG A 291 9.71 14.54 12.51
C ARG A 291 9.53 13.03 12.63
N ILE A 292 9.10 12.36 11.54
CA ILE A 292 8.93 10.91 11.50
C ILE A 292 10.28 10.21 11.61
N ALA A 293 11.32 10.73 10.97
CA ALA A 293 12.65 10.12 10.84
C ALA A 293 12.56 8.63 10.45
N PRO A 294 11.90 8.28 9.34
CA PRO A 294 11.58 6.89 9.02
C PRO A 294 12.86 6.09 8.77
N ARG A 295 12.84 4.81 9.15
CA ARG A 295 13.92 3.87 8.81
C ARG A 295 13.93 3.56 7.32
N TRP A 296 12.76 3.46 6.71
CA TRP A 296 12.54 3.14 5.30
C TRP A 296 11.63 4.19 4.65
N LEU A 297 11.99 4.60 3.44
CA LEU A 297 11.19 5.50 2.62
C LEU A 297 11.13 4.95 1.19
N THR A 298 9.93 4.65 0.72
CA THR A 298 9.70 4.16 -0.63
C THR A 298 9.11 5.26 -1.50
N HIS A 299 9.76 5.55 -2.62
CA HIS A 299 9.20 6.39 -3.67
C HIS A 299 8.18 5.56 -4.46
N GLU A 300 6.92 5.69 -4.08
CA GLU A 300 5.82 4.96 -4.71
C GLU A 300 5.13 5.85 -5.75
N ILE A 301 5.69 5.87 -6.94
CA ILE A 301 5.30 6.80 -8.00
C ILE A 301 4.69 6.06 -9.18
N SER A 302 3.45 6.38 -9.53
CA SER A 302 2.82 5.95 -10.77
C SER A 302 3.42 6.66 -11.97
N SER A 303 3.87 5.90 -12.95
CA SER A 303 4.47 6.46 -14.17
C SER A 303 4.25 5.53 -15.38
N ARG A 304 4.31 6.12 -16.57
CA ARG A 304 4.28 5.35 -17.82
C ARG A 304 5.70 5.01 -18.25
N GLY A 305 6.21 3.89 -17.74
CA GLY A 305 7.50 3.33 -18.11
C GLY A 305 8.69 3.90 -17.34
N ARG A 306 9.83 3.26 -17.52
CA ARG A 306 11.08 3.47 -16.81
C ARG A 306 11.52 4.93 -16.75
N ARG A 307 11.57 5.61 -17.91
CA ARG A 307 12.09 6.99 -17.98
C ARG A 307 11.27 7.96 -17.12
N ALA A 308 9.94 7.91 -17.25
CA ALA A 308 9.07 8.80 -16.50
C ALA A 308 9.14 8.51 -15.00
N ARG A 309 9.25 7.23 -14.60
CA ARG A 309 9.47 6.81 -13.22
C ARG A 309 10.77 7.39 -12.67
N ALA A 310 11.87 7.18 -13.38
CA ALA A 310 13.18 7.67 -12.97
C ALA A 310 13.22 9.20 -12.82
N GLU A 311 12.63 9.95 -13.76
CA GLU A 311 12.53 11.42 -13.71
C GLU A 311 11.73 11.89 -12.49
N ALA A 312 10.59 11.22 -12.19
CA ALA A 312 9.73 11.58 -11.06
C ALA A 312 10.41 11.28 -9.71
N VAL A 313 11.03 10.10 -9.57
CA VAL A 313 11.81 9.72 -8.38
C VAL A 313 12.99 10.67 -8.19
N GLU A 314 13.73 11.00 -9.25
CA GLU A 314 14.88 11.93 -9.19
C GLU A 314 14.44 13.31 -8.69
N ASN A 315 13.31 13.83 -9.17
CA ASN A 315 12.79 15.13 -8.74
C ASN A 315 12.41 15.10 -7.25
N GLN A 316 11.78 14.04 -6.79
CA GLN A 316 11.42 13.89 -5.37
C GLN A 316 12.68 13.76 -4.49
N ILE A 317 13.68 13.00 -4.92
CA ILE A 317 14.96 12.90 -4.21
C ILE A 317 15.71 14.24 -4.17
N LYS A 318 15.66 15.02 -5.24
CA LYS A 318 16.24 16.40 -5.24
C LYS A 318 15.58 17.27 -4.16
N LEU A 319 14.26 17.18 -4.01
CA LEU A 319 13.53 17.86 -2.95
C LEU A 319 14.04 17.43 -1.56
N LEU A 320 14.16 16.12 -1.31
CA LEU A 320 14.66 15.60 -0.03
C LEU A 320 16.07 16.08 0.29
N ARG A 321 16.96 16.10 -0.70
CA ARG A 321 18.34 16.60 -0.55
C ARG A 321 18.40 18.08 -0.18
N GLN A 322 17.49 18.92 -0.69
CA GLN A 322 17.40 20.33 -0.31
C GLN A 322 17.07 20.50 1.18
N GLY A 323 16.30 19.57 1.77
CA GLY A 323 16.03 19.52 3.20
C GLY A 323 17.08 18.79 4.05
N GLY A 324 18.20 18.35 3.45
CA GLY A 324 19.20 17.58 4.20
C GLY A 324 18.82 16.13 4.47
N LEU A 325 17.71 15.64 3.92
CA LEU A 325 17.19 14.29 4.09
C LEU A 325 17.79 13.32 3.03
N SER A 326 19.10 13.37 2.83
CA SER A 326 19.77 12.39 1.97
C SER A 326 19.91 11.05 2.70
N GLY A 327 19.76 9.94 1.98
CA GLY A 327 20.15 8.62 2.46
C GLY A 327 21.61 8.61 2.90
N ALA A 328 21.92 7.81 3.90
CA ALA A 328 23.28 7.66 4.42
C ALA A 328 24.17 6.93 3.41
#